data_916ced9202e4e6190af8c32e7bf9b077
#
_entry.id   916ced9202e4e6190af8c32e7bf9b077
#
_cell.length_a   1.000
_cell.length_b   1.000
_cell.length_c   1.000
_cell.angle_alpha   90.00
_cell.angle_beta   90.00
_cell.angle_gamma   90.00
#
_symmetry.space_group_name_H-M   'P 1'
#
loop_
_entity.id
_entity.type
_entity.pdbx_description
1 polymer ?
#
loop_
_entity_poly.entity_id
_entity_poly.type
_entity_poly.pdbx_seq_one_letter_code
_entity_poly.pdbx_strand_id
1 'polypeptide(L)'
;MNSGKRAFIHTALSILLMAACVSMLIFGVVLVRNKLLQNTQDLGMSLVESYASEEELHVSTLRNFLELGSRYVEELSQSGADAGALQIWLHGYFTKLTAIVGENIMDPYAVIDGAIVAANPWEGDTSYNHRDTEWYRQALAADGQVIFTNAYIDAITGRQVITAARKFGDSDDVLAMDIFPQNLNERVERKSLPEDGSVYLCDAEGTLLYASTKWEVSETELQHFAGALIGGIRDGSLLSYDAFFQDPDEVERGVYYCEMSNGWTVILTIPLQNVLMGERNLPVMVLAAVSALVMAAMVVMLVRDLMNSRRIRRADSTIHILWDSFYAIYRVNYNTGTYEAIKLATDMERTLPKTGEYQSLIDTIGTLVEPETFHEFARAFSLESIRQRVADKVPDYGGDYQRRFGGVYRWVNIRTLYDSGRVYAEDRVLRQATPGPHQRYS
;
A
#
# COMPACT_ATOMS: atom_id res chain seq x y z
N MET A 1 12.83 -30.62 31.55
CA MET A 1 11.81 -29.75 30.88
C MET A 1 11.31 -30.49 29.67
N ASN A 2 10.02 -30.96 29.70
CA ASN A 2 9.44 -31.89 28.73
C ASN A 2 9.60 -31.41 27.27
N SER A 3 10.02 -32.28 26.37
CA SER A 3 10.21 -32.01 24.92
C SER A 3 8.97 -31.41 24.30
N GLY A 4 7.78 -31.78 24.73
CA GLY A 4 6.51 -31.23 24.31
C GLY A 4 6.30 -29.73 24.66
N LYS A 5 6.80 -29.27 25.83
CA LYS A 5 6.72 -27.83 26.18
C LYS A 5 7.66 -26.99 25.32
N ARG A 6 8.84 -27.50 24.97
CA ARG A 6 9.76 -26.79 24.05
C ARG A 6 9.19 -26.67 22.65
N ALA A 7 8.64 -27.75 22.11
CA ALA A 7 8.00 -27.72 20.79
C ALA A 7 6.81 -26.74 20.76
N PHE A 8 5.98 -26.70 21.79
CA PHE A 8 4.86 -25.75 21.90
C PHE A 8 5.36 -24.28 21.96
N ILE A 9 6.41 -24.01 22.73
CA ILE A 9 6.99 -22.66 22.84
C ILE A 9 7.57 -22.22 21.49
N HIS A 10 8.27 -23.08 20.76
CA HIS A 10 8.79 -22.76 19.42
C HIS A 10 7.67 -22.47 18.43
N THR A 11 6.62 -23.28 18.40
CA THR A 11 5.48 -23.05 17.50
C THR A 11 4.74 -21.74 17.84
N ALA A 12 4.53 -21.46 19.13
CA ALA A 12 3.90 -20.22 19.58
C ALA A 12 4.75 -18.99 19.22
N LEU A 13 6.09 -19.08 19.38
CA LEU A 13 7.01 -18.02 19.01
C LEU A 13 7.01 -17.77 17.49
N SER A 14 6.99 -18.83 16.67
CA SER A 14 6.89 -18.72 15.20
C SER A 14 5.60 -18.06 14.77
N ILE A 15 4.47 -18.39 15.39
CA ILE A 15 3.16 -17.75 15.11
C ILE A 15 3.19 -16.27 15.50
N LEU A 16 3.75 -15.93 16.66
CA LEU A 16 3.86 -14.55 17.13
C LEU A 16 4.74 -13.73 16.17
N LEU A 17 5.86 -14.29 15.74
CA LEU A 17 6.80 -13.64 14.81
C LEU A 17 6.15 -13.42 13.45
N MET A 18 5.37 -14.40 12.97
CA MET A 18 4.59 -14.27 11.73
C MET A 18 3.54 -13.18 11.85
N ALA A 19 2.79 -13.12 12.94
CA ALA A 19 1.80 -12.07 13.19
C ALA A 19 2.44 -10.67 13.25
N ALA A 20 3.60 -10.54 13.90
CA ALA A 20 4.36 -9.29 13.94
C ALA A 20 4.85 -8.86 12.55
N CYS A 21 5.37 -9.78 11.74
CA CYS A 21 5.79 -9.50 10.37
C CYS A 21 4.60 -9.08 9.47
N VAL A 22 3.47 -9.78 9.55
CA VAL A 22 2.26 -9.41 8.80
C VAL A 22 1.76 -8.02 9.21
N SER A 23 1.74 -7.73 10.52
CA SER A 23 1.36 -6.40 11.03
C SER A 23 2.31 -5.31 10.52
N MET A 24 3.61 -5.56 10.51
CA MET A 24 4.62 -4.62 10.00
C MET A 24 4.49 -4.38 8.49
N LEU A 25 4.14 -5.42 7.72
CA LEU A 25 3.88 -5.30 6.28
C LEU A 25 2.63 -4.47 5.99
N ILE A 26 1.52 -4.74 6.69
CA ILE A 26 0.28 -3.96 6.56
C ILE A 26 0.57 -2.49 6.89
N PHE A 27 1.26 -2.24 8.01
CA PHE A 27 1.64 -0.89 8.42
C PHE A 27 2.52 -0.20 7.37
N GLY A 28 3.52 -0.90 6.81
CA GLY A 28 4.38 -0.41 5.74
C GLY A 28 3.60 -0.03 4.48
N VAL A 29 2.67 -0.88 4.03
CA VAL A 29 1.81 -0.59 2.87
C VAL A 29 0.93 0.64 3.11
N VAL A 30 0.29 0.74 4.28
CA VAL A 30 -0.52 1.91 4.66
C VAL A 30 0.32 3.18 4.69
N LEU A 31 1.53 3.12 5.25
CA LEU A 31 2.45 4.26 5.34
C LEU A 31 2.88 4.76 3.95
N VAL A 32 3.26 3.83 3.06
CA VAL A 32 3.65 4.16 1.67
C VAL A 32 2.45 4.74 0.91
N ARG A 33 1.26 4.12 1.01
CA ARG A 33 0.04 4.64 0.40
C ARG A 33 -0.25 6.07 0.85
N ASN A 34 -0.25 6.32 2.16
CA ASN A 34 -0.54 7.65 2.71
C ASN A 34 0.51 8.68 2.25
N LYS A 35 1.78 8.29 2.19
CA LYS A 35 2.85 9.17 1.70
C LYS A 35 2.72 9.49 0.22
N LEU A 36 2.30 8.52 -0.61
CA LEU A 36 2.01 8.75 -2.03
C LEU A 36 0.84 9.71 -2.21
N LEU A 37 -0.27 9.50 -1.48
CA LEU A 37 -1.41 10.40 -1.50
C LEU A 37 -0.99 11.82 -1.11
N GLN A 38 -0.27 11.98 -0.01
CA GLN A 38 0.22 13.28 0.44
C GLN A 38 1.11 13.96 -0.62
N ASN A 39 2.07 13.24 -1.20
CA ASN A 39 2.94 13.80 -2.23
C ASN A 39 2.13 14.26 -3.47
N THR A 40 1.05 13.54 -3.82
CA THR A 40 0.19 13.92 -4.95
C THR A 40 -0.68 15.12 -4.61
N GLN A 41 -1.17 15.20 -3.37
CA GLN A 41 -1.90 16.37 -2.89
C GLN A 41 -0.99 17.62 -2.93
N ASP A 42 0.24 17.50 -2.41
CA ASP A 42 1.23 18.60 -2.45
C ASP A 42 1.55 19.00 -3.91
N LEU A 43 1.73 18.04 -4.81
CA LEU A 43 1.95 18.28 -6.23
C LEU A 43 0.73 18.94 -6.89
N GLY A 44 -0.47 18.40 -6.63
CA GLY A 44 -1.72 18.92 -7.18
C GLY A 44 -1.96 20.37 -6.76
N MET A 45 -1.74 20.69 -5.48
CA MET A 45 -1.83 22.07 -4.98
C MET A 45 -0.81 22.98 -5.65
N SER A 46 0.45 22.56 -5.71
CA SER A 46 1.52 23.37 -6.36
C SER A 46 1.24 23.61 -7.85
N LEU A 47 0.67 22.63 -8.53
CA LEU A 47 0.29 22.76 -9.94
C LEU A 47 -0.88 23.73 -10.11
N VAL A 48 -1.96 23.60 -9.33
CA VAL A 48 -3.12 24.48 -9.47
C VAL A 48 -2.77 25.94 -9.11
N GLU A 49 -1.94 26.16 -8.10
CA GLU A 49 -1.41 27.48 -7.76
C GLU A 49 -0.57 28.07 -8.91
N SER A 50 0.26 27.24 -9.55
CA SER A 50 1.05 27.67 -10.71
C SER A 50 0.16 28.05 -11.91
N TYR A 51 -0.91 27.27 -12.17
CA TYR A 51 -1.88 27.59 -13.21
C TYR A 51 -2.65 28.85 -12.87
N ALA A 52 -3.14 29.00 -11.65
CA ALA A 52 -3.84 30.21 -11.21
C ALA A 52 -2.95 31.46 -11.31
N SER A 53 -1.67 31.34 -10.93
CA SER A 53 -0.71 32.47 -11.04
C SER A 53 -0.47 32.88 -12.50
N GLU A 54 -0.48 31.92 -13.43
CA GLU A 54 -0.33 32.25 -14.86
C GLU A 54 -1.57 32.93 -15.42
N GLU A 55 -2.76 32.42 -15.07
CA GLU A 55 -4.02 33.07 -15.47
C GLU A 55 -4.16 34.46 -14.82
N GLU A 56 -3.73 34.64 -13.57
CA GLU A 56 -3.67 35.94 -12.93
C GLU A 56 -2.78 36.92 -13.69
N LEU A 57 -1.65 36.44 -14.25
CA LEU A 57 -0.77 37.27 -15.09
C LEU A 57 -1.47 37.66 -16.39
N HIS A 58 -2.25 36.75 -17.01
CA HIS A 58 -3.03 37.07 -18.20
C HIS A 58 -4.11 38.12 -17.91
N VAL A 59 -4.87 37.92 -16.84
CA VAL A 59 -5.91 38.89 -16.39
C VAL A 59 -5.26 40.24 -16.06
N SER A 60 -4.13 40.28 -15.40
CA SER A 60 -3.39 41.51 -15.08
C SER A 60 -2.88 42.18 -16.33
N THR A 61 -2.43 41.45 -17.34
CA THR A 61 -1.99 42.01 -18.61
C THR A 61 -3.16 42.68 -19.37
N LEU A 62 -4.31 42.02 -19.42
CA LEU A 62 -5.53 42.59 -20.03
C LEU A 62 -5.99 43.83 -19.26
N ARG A 63 -5.96 43.80 -17.92
CA ARG A 63 -6.25 44.97 -17.07
C ARG A 63 -5.36 46.15 -17.42
N ASN A 64 -4.05 45.91 -17.52
CA ASN A 64 -3.07 46.98 -17.84
C ASN A 64 -3.31 47.56 -19.24
N PHE A 65 -3.65 46.71 -20.22
CA PHE A 65 -4.00 47.17 -21.54
C PHE A 65 -5.26 48.08 -21.53
N LEU A 66 -6.29 47.64 -20.79
CA LEU A 66 -7.50 48.43 -20.67
C LEU A 66 -7.28 49.77 -19.95
N GLU A 67 -6.49 49.77 -18.88
CA GLU A 67 -6.11 51.00 -18.17
C GLU A 67 -5.32 51.96 -19.06
N LEU A 68 -4.33 51.46 -19.79
CA LEU A 68 -3.53 52.26 -20.70
C LEU A 68 -4.40 52.81 -21.85
N GLY A 69 -5.20 51.92 -22.46
CA GLY A 69 -6.11 52.30 -23.56
C GLY A 69 -7.13 53.34 -23.16
N SER A 70 -7.74 53.22 -21.98
CA SER A 70 -8.72 54.18 -21.48
C SER A 70 -8.14 55.59 -21.24
N ARG A 71 -6.89 55.69 -20.74
CA ARG A 71 -6.20 56.97 -20.57
C ARG A 71 -5.96 57.65 -21.94
N TYR A 72 -5.52 56.91 -22.94
CA TYR A 72 -5.33 57.42 -24.27
C TYR A 72 -6.63 57.87 -24.94
N VAL A 73 -7.70 57.11 -24.81
CA VAL A 73 -9.02 57.47 -25.32
C VAL A 73 -9.54 58.73 -24.62
N GLU A 74 -9.35 58.84 -23.31
CA GLU A 74 -9.70 60.04 -22.52
C GLU A 74 -8.94 61.29 -22.99
N GLU A 75 -7.62 61.18 -23.19
CA GLU A 75 -6.81 62.32 -23.73
C GLU A 75 -7.25 62.74 -25.13
N LEU A 76 -7.55 61.76 -26.00
CA LEU A 76 -8.07 62.03 -27.36
C LEU A 76 -9.43 62.73 -27.32
N SER A 77 -10.36 62.21 -26.49
CA SER A 77 -11.69 62.80 -26.32
C SER A 77 -11.58 64.23 -25.77
N GLN A 78 -10.77 64.48 -24.73
CA GLN A 78 -10.54 65.79 -24.17
C GLN A 78 -9.87 66.76 -25.18
N SER A 79 -9.09 66.27 -26.14
CA SER A 79 -8.49 67.06 -27.20
C SER A 79 -9.45 67.40 -28.33
N GLY A 80 -10.69 66.90 -28.26
CA GLY A 80 -11.72 67.16 -29.25
C GLY A 80 -11.64 66.25 -30.49
N ALA A 81 -11.06 65.05 -30.36
CA ALA A 81 -11.06 64.04 -31.42
C ALA A 81 -12.49 63.61 -31.73
N ASP A 82 -12.82 63.52 -33.02
CA ASP A 82 -14.12 63.01 -33.47
C ASP A 82 -14.16 61.46 -33.41
N ALA A 83 -15.36 60.88 -33.58
CA ALA A 83 -15.57 59.45 -33.56
C ALA A 83 -14.70 58.70 -34.58
N GLY A 84 -14.43 59.30 -35.74
CA GLY A 84 -13.55 58.70 -36.76
C GLY A 84 -12.10 58.59 -36.32
N ALA A 85 -11.58 59.68 -35.67
CA ALA A 85 -10.22 59.68 -35.12
C ALA A 85 -10.05 58.65 -33.97
N LEU A 86 -11.06 58.51 -33.09
CA LEU A 86 -11.12 57.52 -32.04
C LEU A 86 -11.17 56.10 -32.58
N GLN A 87 -11.96 55.84 -33.63
CA GLN A 87 -12.03 54.56 -34.30
C GLN A 87 -10.68 54.16 -34.92
N ILE A 88 -10.02 55.06 -35.62
CA ILE A 88 -8.69 54.84 -36.22
C ILE A 88 -7.68 54.48 -35.10
N TRP A 89 -7.73 55.21 -34.00
CA TRP A 89 -6.85 54.90 -32.88
C TRP A 89 -7.16 53.53 -32.26
N LEU A 90 -8.41 53.22 -31.97
CA LEU A 90 -8.83 51.92 -31.43
C LEU A 90 -8.40 50.76 -32.34
N HIS A 91 -8.61 50.89 -33.67
CA HIS A 91 -8.16 49.87 -34.63
C HIS A 91 -6.63 49.70 -34.60
N GLY A 92 -5.88 50.79 -34.56
CA GLY A 92 -4.42 50.74 -34.43
C GLY A 92 -3.94 50.19 -33.10
N TYR A 93 -4.65 50.46 -32.01
CA TYR A 93 -4.40 49.90 -30.69
C TYR A 93 -4.68 48.39 -30.69
N PHE A 94 -5.83 47.93 -31.18
CA PHE A 94 -6.19 46.56 -31.33
C PHE A 94 -5.15 45.76 -32.12
N THR A 95 -4.74 46.29 -33.31
CA THR A 95 -3.70 45.63 -34.13
C THR A 95 -2.38 45.39 -33.33
N LYS A 96 -1.98 46.35 -32.46
CA LYS A 96 -0.80 46.19 -31.64
C LYS A 96 -1.00 45.20 -30.52
N LEU A 97 -2.18 45.18 -29.88
CA LEU A 97 -2.51 44.23 -28.85
C LEU A 97 -2.53 42.78 -29.38
N THR A 98 -3.16 42.61 -30.56
CA THR A 98 -3.23 41.30 -31.23
C THR A 98 -1.83 40.74 -31.52
N ALA A 99 -0.91 41.60 -31.96
CA ALA A 99 0.47 41.20 -32.18
C ALA A 99 1.21 40.73 -30.89
N ILE A 100 0.76 41.19 -29.72
CA ILE A 100 1.34 40.84 -28.40
C ILE A 100 0.65 39.61 -27.79
N VAL A 101 -0.69 39.60 -27.78
CA VAL A 101 -1.50 38.63 -27.06
C VAL A 101 -1.90 37.44 -27.94
N GLY A 102 -1.96 37.61 -29.22
CA GLY A 102 -2.43 36.64 -30.23
C GLY A 102 -3.71 37.05 -30.93
N GLU A 103 -3.98 36.45 -32.07
CA GLU A 103 -5.15 36.72 -32.86
C GLU A 103 -6.43 36.14 -32.21
N ASN A 104 -7.58 36.81 -32.46
CA ASN A 104 -8.91 36.37 -32.03
C ASN A 104 -9.11 36.24 -30.49
N ILE A 105 -8.27 36.84 -29.69
CA ILE A 105 -8.39 36.76 -28.21
C ILE A 105 -9.29 37.88 -27.69
N MET A 106 -9.31 39.06 -28.32
CA MET A 106 -10.04 40.22 -27.84
C MET A 106 -10.57 41.12 -28.97
N ASP A 107 -11.62 41.87 -28.65
CA ASP A 107 -12.16 42.92 -29.50
C ASP A 107 -12.47 44.20 -28.70
N PRO A 108 -11.66 45.28 -28.82
CA PRO A 108 -11.85 46.51 -28.05
C PRO A 108 -12.82 47.46 -28.69
N TYR A 109 -13.64 48.11 -27.87
CA TYR A 109 -14.59 49.17 -28.25
C TYR A 109 -14.75 50.15 -27.09
N ALA A 110 -15.30 51.32 -27.38
CA ALA A 110 -15.57 52.35 -26.36
C ALA A 110 -17.02 52.86 -26.50
N VAL A 111 -17.61 53.25 -25.40
CA VAL A 111 -18.78 54.11 -25.34
C VAL A 111 -18.31 55.52 -25.07
N ILE A 112 -18.54 56.44 -25.98
CA ILE A 112 -18.13 57.86 -25.86
C ILE A 112 -19.33 58.72 -26.22
N ASP A 113 -19.69 59.65 -25.34
CA ASP A 113 -20.90 60.49 -25.50
C ASP A 113 -22.16 59.69 -25.76
N GLY A 114 -22.24 58.47 -25.25
CA GLY A 114 -23.38 57.58 -25.42
C GLY A 114 -23.44 56.82 -26.75
N ALA A 115 -22.39 56.90 -27.59
CA ALA A 115 -22.26 56.16 -28.84
C ALA A 115 -21.15 55.11 -28.76
N ILE A 116 -21.34 53.94 -29.43
CA ILE A 116 -20.29 52.93 -29.53
C ILE A 116 -19.32 53.31 -30.65
N VAL A 117 -18.03 53.23 -30.30
CA VAL A 117 -16.90 53.36 -31.22
C VAL A 117 -16.10 52.08 -31.13
N ALA A 118 -16.21 51.21 -32.07
CA ALA A 118 -15.56 49.89 -32.06
C ALA A 118 -14.32 49.89 -32.98
N ALA A 119 -13.29 49.12 -32.57
CA ALA A 119 -12.13 48.87 -33.43
C ALA A 119 -12.52 48.12 -34.70
N ASN A 120 -13.48 47.20 -34.62
CA ASN A 120 -14.10 46.47 -35.72
C ASN A 120 -15.63 46.78 -35.75
N PRO A 121 -16.07 47.87 -36.47
CA PRO A 121 -17.47 48.27 -36.45
C PRO A 121 -18.41 47.19 -36.97
N TRP A 122 -19.55 47.05 -36.30
CA TRP A 122 -20.66 46.17 -36.70
C TRP A 122 -21.90 46.98 -37.10
N GLU A 123 -22.67 46.46 -38.02
CA GLU A 123 -23.89 47.17 -38.52
C GLU A 123 -24.89 47.46 -37.38
N GLY A 124 -24.91 46.65 -36.31
CA GLY A 124 -25.78 46.81 -35.15
C GLY A 124 -25.33 47.84 -34.14
N ASP A 125 -24.09 48.38 -34.19
CA ASP A 125 -23.53 49.31 -33.19
C ASP A 125 -24.43 50.54 -32.94
N THR A 126 -25.08 51.04 -33.97
CA THR A 126 -26.00 52.21 -33.87
C THR A 126 -27.32 51.91 -33.18
N SER A 127 -27.72 50.64 -33.11
CA SER A 127 -28.98 50.18 -32.52
C SER A 127 -28.75 49.43 -31.18
N TYR A 128 -27.52 49.12 -30.84
CA TYR A 128 -27.17 48.37 -29.64
C TYR A 128 -27.34 49.22 -28.38
N ASN A 129 -28.17 48.75 -27.47
CA ASN A 129 -28.41 49.47 -26.23
C ASN A 129 -27.40 49.01 -25.14
N HIS A 130 -26.22 49.61 -25.14
CA HIS A 130 -25.16 49.34 -24.18
C HIS A 130 -25.58 49.59 -22.72
N ARG A 131 -26.53 50.52 -22.49
CA ARG A 131 -26.96 50.90 -21.11
C ARG A 131 -27.65 49.77 -20.35
N ASP A 132 -28.28 48.86 -21.08
CA ASP A 132 -28.97 47.72 -20.50
C ASP A 132 -28.02 46.51 -20.25
N THR A 133 -26.78 46.62 -20.71
CA THR A 133 -25.78 45.55 -20.55
C THR A 133 -25.17 45.52 -19.15
N GLU A 134 -24.79 44.31 -18.74
CA GLU A 134 -24.21 44.10 -17.44
C GLU A 134 -22.81 44.73 -17.33
N TRP A 135 -21.95 44.53 -18.35
CA TRP A 135 -20.61 45.07 -18.39
C TRP A 135 -20.57 46.62 -18.23
N TYR A 136 -21.48 47.33 -18.89
CA TYR A 136 -21.53 48.78 -18.82
C TYR A 136 -21.95 49.25 -17.43
N ARG A 137 -23.01 48.65 -16.86
CA ARG A 137 -23.50 48.99 -15.52
C ARG A 137 -22.45 48.72 -14.45
N GLN A 138 -21.75 47.56 -14.56
CA GLN A 138 -20.66 47.20 -13.63
C GLN A 138 -19.49 48.18 -13.76
N ALA A 139 -19.07 48.57 -14.98
CA ALA A 139 -18.01 49.51 -15.21
C ALA A 139 -18.31 50.89 -14.61
N LEU A 140 -19.56 51.39 -14.77
CA LEU A 140 -19.98 52.65 -14.15
C LEU A 140 -19.97 52.56 -12.61
N ALA A 141 -20.45 51.46 -12.05
CA ALA A 141 -20.49 51.23 -10.59
C ALA A 141 -19.08 51.11 -9.96
N ALA A 142 -18.11 50.59 -10.74
CA ALA A 142 -16.72 50.41 -10.30
C ALA A 142 -15.90 51.71 -10.36
N ASP A 143 -16.43 52.76 -10.87
CA ASP A 143 -15.88 54.16 -10.88
C ASP A 143 -14.37 54.21 -11.16
N GLY A 144 -13.98 53.76 -12.34
CA GLY A 144 -12.61 53.83 -12.83
C GLY A 144 -11.73 52.60 -12.46
N GLN A 145 -12.27 51.63 -11.76
CA GLN A 145 -11.62 50.32 -11.62
C GLN A 145 -11.96 49.43 -12.83
N VAL A 146 -11.05 48.58 -13.25
CA VAL A 146 -11.31 47.58 -14.29
C VAL A 146 -12.14 46.46 -13.69
N ILE A 147 -13.25 46.15 -14.34
CA ILE A 147 -14.09 44.98 -14.01
C ILE A 147 -13.89 43.89 -15.06
N PHE A 148 -14.21 42.66 -14.68
CA PHE A 148 -14.38 41.52 -15.57
C PHE A 148 -15.77 40.93 -15.31
N THR A 149 -16.60 40.81 -16.35
CA THR A 149 -17.93 40.20 -16.19
C THR A 149 -17.83 38.68 -16.00
N ASN A 150 -18.94 38.10 -15.59
CA ASN A 150 -19.14 36.66 -15.81
C ASN A 150 -19.29 36.39 -17.31
N ALA A 151 -19.13 35.12 -17.70
CA ALA A 151 -19.27 34.75 -19.10
C ALA A 151 -20.73 34.89 -19.58
N TYR A 152 -20.90 35.43 -20.77
CA TYR A 152 -22.19 35.54 -21.40
C TYR A 152 -22.08 35.31 -22.93
N ILE A 153 -23.22 35.21 -23.63
CA ILE A 153 -23.21 35.02 -25.06
C ILE A 153 -23.16 36.38 -25.76
N ASP A 154 -22.10 36.59 -26.53
CA ASP A 154 -21.93 37.79 -27.33
C ASP A 154 -23.04 37.94 -28.39
N ALA A 155 -23.60 39.16 -28.48
CA ALA A 155 -24.69 39.47 -29.39
C ALA A 155 -24.29 39.43 -30.87
N ILE A 156 -23.00 39.64 -31.17
CA ILE A 156 -22.47 39.73 -32.54
C ILE A 156 -22.10 38.34 -33.06
N THR A 157 -21.28 37.64 -32.29
CA THR A 157 -20.69 36.36 -32.74
C THR A 157 -21.47 35.13 -32.29
N GLY A 158 -22.36 35.25 -31.30
CA GLY A 158 -23.07 34.14 -30.66
C GLY A 158 -22.15 33.23 -29.85
N ARG A 159 -20.90 33.65 -29.59
CA ARG A 159 -19.90 32.91 -28.84
C ARG A 159 -19.89 33.37 -27.38
N GLN A 160 -19.39 32.52 -26.50
CA GLN A 160 -19.17 32.89 -25.12
C GLN A 160 -18.03 33.91 -25.02
N VAL A 161 -18.27 35.00 -24.30
CA VAL A 161 -17.31 36.06 -24.04
C VAL A 161 -17.34 36.49 -22.58
N ILE A 162 -16.27 37.13 -22.17
CA ILE A 162 -16.13 37.90 -20.93
C ILE A 162 -15.75 39.30 -21.34
N THR A 163 -16.39 40.32 -20.79
CA THR A 163 -16.02 41.71 -21.07
C THR A 163 -15.18 42.24 -19.92
N ALA A 164 -13.98 42.71 -20.24
CA ALA A 164 -13.25 43.62 -19.38
C ALA A 164 -13.64 45.07 -19.71
N ALA A 165 -14.01 45.85 -18.69
CA ALA A 165 -14.48 47.20 -18.93
C ALA A 165 -13.97 48.16 -17.84
N ARG A 166 -13.81 49.45 -18.24
CA ARG A 166 -13.35 50.53 -17.33
C ARG A 166 -14.00 51.83 -17.69
N LYS A 167 -14.67 52.48 -16.76
CA LYS A 167 -15.07 53.89 -16.84
C LYS A 167 -13.84 54.82 -16.86
N PHE A 168 -13.87 55.87 -17.65
CA PHE A 168 -12.81 56.87 -17.67
C PHE A 168 -13.41 58.30 -17.69
N GLY A 169 -12.63 59.26 -17.22
CA GLY A 169 -13.07 60.64 -17.08
C GLY A 169 -14.21 60.83 -16.08
N ASP A 170 -14.82 62.03 -16.14
CA ASP A 170 -15.96 62.41 -15.29
C ASP A 170 -17.33 62.06 -15.95
N SER A 171 -17.29 61.63 -17.19
CA SER A 171 -18.48 61.21 -17.97
C SER A 171 -18.84 59.74 -17.76
N ASP A 172 -19.95 59.26 -18.33
CA ASP A 172 -20.33 57.87 -18.36
C ASP A 172 -19.62 57.09 -19.50
N ASP A 173 -18.43 57.56 -19.89
CA ASP A 173 -17.66 56.95 -20.97
C ASP A 173 -16.92 55.69 -20.43
N VAL A 174 -16.93 54.65 -21.25
CA VAL A 174 -16.39 53.31 -20.88
C VAL A 174 -15.56 52.77 -22.04
N LEU A 175 -14.33 52.35 -21.76
CA LEU A 175 -13.56 51.50 -22.65
C LEU A 175 -13.84 50.05 -22.26
N ALA A 176 -14.17 49.21 -23.24
CA ALA A 176 -14.42 47.80 -23.03
C ALA A 176 -13.66 46.93 -24.04
N MET A 177 -13.52 45.67 -23.71
CA MET A 177 -12.80 44.68 -24.50
C MET A 177 -13.44 43.33 -24.28
N ASP A 178 -13.98 42.76 -25.33
CA ASP A 178 -14.48 41.38 -25.25
C ASP A 178 -13.34 40.37 -25.37
N ILE A 179 -13.33 39.43 -24.50
CA ILE A 179 -12.32 38.38 -24.38
C ILE A 179 -13.01 37.05 -24.70
N PHE A 180 -12.44 36.27 -25.61
CA PHE A 180 -12.93 34.97 -26.01
C PHE A 180 -12.18 33.85 -25.27
N PRO A 181 -12.72 33.28 -24.19
CA PRO A 181 -12.00 32.30 -23.33
C PRO A 181 -11.58 31.04 -24.08
N GLN A 182 -12.37 30.62 -25.07
CA GLN A 182 -12.07 29.44 -25.88
C GLN A 182 -10.73 29.56 -26.62
N ASN A 183 -10.30 30.78 -26.96
CA ASN A 183 -9.03 31.03 -27.64
C ASN A 183 -7.85 31.09 -26.69
N LEU A 184 -8.09 31.11 -25.38
CA LEU A 184 -7.04 30.98 -24.36
C LEU A 184 -6.55 29.52 -24.24
N ASN A 185 -7.35 28.56 -24.64
CA ASN A 185 -7.09 27.12 -24.52
C ASN A 185 -5.82 26.66 -25.26
N GLU A 186 -5.48 27.24 -26.40
CA GLU A 186 -4.27 26.91 -27.19
C GLU A 186 -2.96 27.09 -26.43
N ARG A 187 -2.98 27.86 -25.33
CA ARG A 187 -1.81 28.10 -24.47
C ARG A 187 -1.66 27.06 -23.37
N VAL A 188 -2.77 26.53 -22.87
CA VAL A 188 -2.79 25.52 -21.78
C VAL A 188 -2.36 24.16 -22.31
N GLU A 189 -2.68 23.80 -23.55
CA GLU A 189 -2.22 22.55 -24.17
C GLU A 189 -0.70 22.38 -24.23
N ARG A 190 0.07 23.44 -24.05
CA ARG A 190 1.54 23.39 -24.04
C ARG A 190 2.14 22.96 -22.70
N LYS A 191 1.36 22.87 -21.63
CA LYS A 191 1.83 22.39 -20.34
C LYS A 191 1.60 20.90 -20.20
N SER A 192 2.61 20.20 -19.69
CA SER A 192 2.49 18.80 -19.34
C SER A 192 1.62 18.65 -18.10
N LEU A 193 0.32 18.44 -18.30
CA LEU A 193 -0.55 17.96 -17.24
C LEU A 193 -0.07 16.59 -16.73
N PRO A 194 -0.30 16.27 -15.45
CA PRO A 194 -0.18 14.90 -14.98
C PRO A 194 -0.95 13.95 -15.90
N GLU A 195 -0.54 12.69 -15.98
CA GLU A 195 -1.19 11.68 -16.80
C GLU A 195 -2.70 11.64 -16.52
N ASP A 196 -3.52 11.87 -17.55
CA ASP A 196 -4.98 12.02 -17.51
C ASP A 196 -5.51 13.08 -16.53
N GLY A 197 -4.66 14.05 -16.16
CA GLY A 197 -5.08 15.24 -15.44
C GLY A 197 -5.92 16.16 -16.33
N SER A 198 -6.84 16.91 -15.71
CA SER A 198 -7.68 17.89 -16.39
C SER A 198 -7.68 19.20 -15.62
N VAL A 199 -7.66 20.34 -16.36
CA VAL A 199 -7.74 21.68 -15.78
C VAL A 199 -8.99 22.35 -16.29
N TYR A 200 -9.67 23.06 -15.39
CA TYR A 200 -10.87 23.85 -15.67
C TYR A 200 -10.64 25.27 -15.15
N LEU A 201 -11.02 26.27 -15.93
CA LEU A 201 -11.14 27.65 -15.49
C LEU A 201 -12.61 28.01 -15.46
N CYS A 202 -13.11 28.46 -14.32
CA CYS A 202 -14.49 28.91 -14.14
C CYS A 202 -14.51 30.36 -13.68
N ASP A 203 -15.58 31.10 -14.10
CA ASP A 203 -15.83 32.45 -13.63
C ASP A 203 -16.34 32.47 -12.16
N ALA A 204 -16.61 33.69 -11.68
CA ALA A 204 -17.10 33.90 -10.32
C ALA A 204 -18.48 33.29 -10.04
N GLU A 205 -19.30 32.99 -11.05
CA GLU A 205 -20.58 32.28 -10.91
C GLU A 205 -20.46 30.77 -11.08
N GLY A 206 -19.31 30.29 -11.57
CA GLY A 206 -19.03 28.86 -11.79
C GLY A 206 -19.32 28.41 -13.21
N THR A 207 -19.46 29.38 -14.15
CA THR A 207 -19.55 29.08 -15.58
C THR A 207 -18.17 28.66 -16.07
N LEU A 208 -18.11 27.54 -16.81
CA LEU A 208 -16.87 27.08 -17.40
C LEU A 208 -16.43 28.04 -18.51
N LEU A 209 -15.21 28.57 -18.38
CA LEU A 209 -14.58 29.43 -19.38
C LEU A 209 -13.82 28.60 -20.41
N TYR A 210 -12.99 27.69 -19.94
CA TYR A 210 -12.33 26.67 -20.75
C TYR A 210 -11.97 25.44 -19.92
N ALA A 211 -11.72 24.34 -20.61
CA ALA A 211 -11.19 23.12 -20.03
C ALA A 211 -10.09 22.56 -20.93
N SER A 212 -9.01 22.06 -20.28
CA SER A 212 -8.03 21.21 -20.94
C SER A 212 -8.16 19.80 -20.35
N THR A 213 -8.70 18.89 -21.14
CA THR A 213 -8.96 17.52 -20.74
C THR A 213 -8.77 16.59 -21.94
N LYS A 214 -8.45 15.32 -21.66
CA LYS A 214 -8.41 14.25 -22.66
C LYS A 214 -9.78 13.59 -22.89
N TRP A 215 -10.81 14.02 -22.16
CA TRP A 215 -12.13 13.44 -22.31
C TRP A 215 -12.79 13.86 -23.63
N GLU A 216 -13.30 12.89 -24.36
CA GLU A 216 -14.11 13.10 -25.54
C GLU A 216 -15.60 13.23 -25.14
N VAL A 217 -15.95 14.30 -24.40
CA VAL A 217 -17.29 14.60 -23.93
C VAL A 217 -17.79 15.92 -24.52
N SER A 218 -19.09 16.12 -24.52
CA SER A 218 -19.70 17.37 -25.03
C SER A 218 -19.38 18.54 -24.10
N GLU A 219 -19.41 19.76 -24.66
CA GLU A 219 -19.22 21.01 -23.88
C GLU A 219 -20.28 21.13 -22.78
N THR A 220 -21.50 20.66 -23.00
CA THR A 220 -22.58 20.65 -22.01
C THR A 220 -22.25 19.73 -20.83
N GLU A 221 -21.65 18.57 -21.08
CA GLU A 221 -21.23 17.64 -20.02
C GLU A 221 -20.06 18.20 -19.22
N LEU A 222 -19.10 18.85 -19.91
CA LEU A 222 -17.97 19.54 -19.22
C LEU A 222 -18.49 20.68 -18.34
N GLN A 223 -19.43 21.49 -18.83
CA GLN A 223 -20.07 22.56 -18.05
C GLN A 223 -20.79 22.01 -16.83
N HIS A 224 -21.54 20.92 -17.00
CA HIS A 224 -22.23 20.26 -15.87
C HIS A 224 -21.25 19.72 -14.84
N PHE A 225 -20.18 19.09 -15.28
CA PHE A 225 -19.13 18.55 -14.41
C PHE A 225 -18.41 19.68 -13.65
N ALA A 226 -17.97 20.72 -14.33
CA ALA A 226 -17.34 21.89 -13.72
C ALA A 226 -18.28 22.58 -12.71
N GLY A 227 -19.58 22.70 -13.06
CA GLY A 227 -20.59 23.23 -12.16
C GLY A 227 -20.77 22.41 -10.89
N ALA A 228 -20.71 21.07 -10.99
CA ALA A 228 -20.75 20.18 -9.82
C ALA A 228 -19.52 20.36 -8.92
N LEU A 229 -18.32 20.51 -9.51
CA LEU A 229 -17.08 20.80 -8.76
C LEU A 229 -17.19 22.14 -8.01
N ILE A 230 -17.59 23.21 -8.70
CA ILE A 230 -17.77 24.54 -8.09
C ILE A 230 -18.84 24.49 -6.99
N GLY A 231 -19.93 23.76 -7.21
CA GLY A 231 -20.96 23.53 -6.18
C GLY A 231 -20.37 22.93 -4.92
N GLY A 232 -19.60 21.85 -5.05
CA GLY A 232 -18.95 21.17 -3.93
C GLY A 232 -17.86 22.02 -3.24
N ILE A 233 -17.17 22.89 -4.00
CA ILE A 233 -16.22 23.86 -3.44
C ILE A 233 -16.95 24.91 -2.59
N ARG A 234 -18.05 25.45 -3.07
CA ARG A 234 -18.83 26.49 -2.39
C ARG A 234 -19.57 26.00 -1.16
N ASP A 235 -20.11 24.79 -1.21
CA ASP A 235 -20.81 24.22 -0.05
C ASP A 235 -19.84 23.59 0.98
N GLY A 236 -18.53 23.56 0.68
CA GLY A 236 -17.49 23.05 1.54
C GLY A 236 -17.40 21.52 1.59
N SER A 237 -18.09 20.80 0.69
CA SER A 237 -17.97 19.34 0.58
C SER A 237 -16.66 18.92 -0.10
N LEU A 238 -16.09 19.79 -0.95
CA LEU A 238 -14.79 19.61 -1.58
C LEU A 238 -13.77 20.59 -0.95
N LEU A 239 -12.87 20.05 -0.15
CA LEU A 239 -11.76 20.82 0.43
C LEU A 239 -10.55 20.80 -0.51
N SER A 240 -9.86 21.92 -0.64
CA SER A 240 -8.75 22.13 -1.60
C SER A 240 -7.58 21.15 -1.47
N TYR A 241 -7.47 20.39 -0.38
CA TYR A 241 -6.33 19.52 -0.14
C TYR A 241 -6.68 18.04 -0.06
N ASP A 242 -7.90 17.70 0.34
CA ASP A 242 -8.30 16.30 0.61
C ASP A 242 -9.68 15.98 0.02
N ALA A 243 -9.92 16.49 -1.20
CA ALA A 243 -11.17 16.29 -1.90
C ALA A 243 -11.03 15.23 -2.98
N PHE A 244 -12.00 14.33 -3.03
CA PHE A 244 -12.16 13.35 -4.10
C PHE A 244 -13.54 13.48 -4.72
N PHE A 245 -13.60 13.33 -6.03
CA PHE A 245 -14.83 13.44 -6.79
C PHE A 245 -14.85 12.36 -7.89
N GLN A 246 -16.00 11.76 -8.15
CA GLN A 246 -16.16 10.81 -9.24
C GLN A 246 -16.44 11.55 -10.54
N ASP A 247 -15.66 11.23 -11.58
CA ASP A 247 -15.89 11.73 -12.91
C ASP A 247 -17.03 10.99 -13.62
N PRO A 248 -17.45 11.43 -14.82
CA PRO A 248 -18.48 10.75 -15.59
C PRO A 248 -18.20 9.29 -15.94
N ASP A 249 -16.93 8.88 -15.96
CA ASP A 249 -16.49 7.50 -16.18
C ASP A 249 -16.37 6.70 -14.88
N GLU A 250 -16.94 7.20 -13.76
CA GLU A 250 -16.89 6.61 -12.41
C GLU A 250 -15.45 6.49 -11.84
N VAL A 251 -14.48 7.22 -12.40
CA VAL A 251 -13.10 7.25 -11.89
C VAL A 251 -13.00 8.27 -10.77
N GLU A 252 -12.47 7.84 -9.63
CA GLU A 252 -12.20 8.73 -8.49
C GLU A 252 -11.01 9.63 -8.80
N ARG A 253 -11.19 10.96 -8.66
CA ARG A 253 -10.19 11.98 -8.93
C ARG A 253 -9.93 12.82 -7.69
N GLY A 254 -8.67 13.13 -7.44
CA GLY A 254 -8.29 14.19 -6.52
C GLY A 254 -8.61 15.55 -7.13
N VAL A 255 -9.21 16.46 -6.35
CA VAL A 255 -9.62 17.80 -6.75
C VAL A 255 -8.79 18.83 -6.03
N TYR A 256 -8.15 19.70 -6.80
CA TYR A 256 -7.33 20.81 -6.30
C TYR A 256 -7.84 22.10 -6.93
N TYR A 257 -7.96 23.16 -6.16
CA TYR A 257 -8.44 24.43 -6.69
C TYR A 257 -7.75 25.63 -6.05
N CYS A 258 -7.71 26.72 -6.80
CA CYS A 258 -7.19 28.01 -6.36
C CYS A 258 -8.10 29.12 -6.89
N GLU A 259 -8.56 29.99 -6.00
CA GLU A 259 -9.35 31.17 -6.36
C GLU A 259 -8.40 32.33 -6.69
N MET A 260 -8.71 33.01 -7.80
CA MET A 260 -7.96 34.15 -8.32
C MET A 260 -8.49 35.47 -7.73
N SER A 261 -7.72 36.56 -7.87
CA SER A 261 -8.06 37.89 -7.34
C SER A 261 -9.33 38.50 -7.91
N ASN A 262 -9.75 38.07 -9.11
CA ASN A 262 -10.98 38.50 -9.77
C ASN A 262 -12.18 37.59 -9.46
N GLY A 263 -12.06 36.62 -8.56
CA GLY A 263 -13.11 35.69 -8.18
C GLY A 263 -13.22 34.46 -9.10
N TRP A 264 -12.37 34.33 -10.11
CA TRP A 264 -12.33 33.13 -10.94
C TRP A 264 -11.66 31.98 -10.18
N THR A 265 -11.99 30.74 -10.56
CA THR A 265 -11.43 29.57 -9.91
C THR A 265 -10.78 28.65 -10.94
N VAL A 266 -9.52 28.33 -10.71
CA VAL A 266 -8.80 27.29 -11.42
C VAL A 266 -8.99 25.97 -10.67
N ILE A 267 -9.39 24.91 -11.36
CA ILE A 267 -9.59 23.58 -10.80
C ILE A 267 -8.71 22.60 -11.57
N LEU A 268 -7.94 21.81 -10.87
CA LEU A 268 -7.15 20.70 -11.40
C LEU A 268 -7.71 19.39 -10.84
N THR A 269 -7.96 18.41 -11.72
CA THR A 269 -8.33 17.06 -11.29
C THR A 269 -7.32 16.04 -11.77
N ILE A 270 -6.95 15.07 -10.90
CA ILE A 270 -5.98 14.01 -11.18
C ILE A 270 -6.59 12.66 -10.80
N PRO A 271 -6.65 11.66 -11.72
CA PRO A 271 -7.15 10.32 -11.40
C PRO A 271 -6.36 9.67 -10.29
N LEU A 272 -7.04 9.16 -9.26
CA LEU A 272 -6.41 8.52 -8.11
C LEU A 272 -5.69 7.22 -8.50
N GLN A 273 -6.17 6.52 -9.51
CA GLN A 273 -5.55 5.30 -10.02
C GLN A 273 -4.12 5.55 -10.54
N ASN A 274 -3.90 6.67 -11.23
CA ASN A 274 -2.60 7.03 -11.76
C ASN A 274 -1.61 7.42 -10.65
N VAL A 275 -2.14 7.84 -9.49
CA VAL A 275 -1.36 8.11 -8.29
C VAL A 275 -0.88 6.83 -7.61
N LEU A 276 -1.76 5.82 -7.54
CA LEU A 276 -1.51 4.58 -6.79
C LEU A 276 -0.93 3.45 -7.66
N MET A 277 -1.19 3.42 -8.97
CA MET A 277 -0.85 2.33 -9.89
C MET A 277 -0.08 2.74 -11.15
N GLY A 278 0.29 4.00 -11.31
CA GLY A 278 1.08 4.47 -12.47
C GLY A 278 2.43 3.76 -12.59
N GLU A 279 3.02 3.78 -13.78
CA GLU A 279 4.33 3.12 -14.09
C GLU A 279 5.47 3.53 -13.14
N ARG A 280 5.37 4.67 -12.47
CA ARG A 280 6.30 5.15 -11.43
C ARG A 280 6.18 4.42 -10.08
N ASN A 281 5.15 3.58 -9.89
CA ASN A 281 4.91 2.86 -8.62
C ASN A 281 5.62 1.49 -8.55
N LEU A 282 6.63 1.27 -9.39
CA LEU A 282 7.53 0.12 -9.32
C LEU A 282 7.96 -0.20 -7.86
N PRO A 283 8.30 0.78 -7.00
CA PRO A 283 8.65 0.50 -5.60
C PRO A 283 7.53 -0.15 -4.78
N VAL A 284 6.27 0.22 -5.00
CA VAL A 284 5.11 -0.37 -4.29
C VAL A 284 4.87 -1.79 -4.75
N MET A 285 4.95 -2.05 -6.06
CA MET A 285 4.81 -3.40 -6.62
C MET A 285 5.95 -4.31 -6.14
N VAL A 286 7.18 -3.82 -6.11
CA VAL A 286 8.34 -4.55 -5.57
C VAL A 286 8.15 -4.84 -4.09
N LEU A 287 7.70 -3.87 -3.29
CA LEU A 287 7.42 -4.06 -1.87
C LEU A 287 6.34 -5.11 -1.64
N ALA A 288 5.25 -5.08 -2.42
CA ALA A 288 4.16 -6.07 -2.35
C ALA A 288 4.66 -7.47 -2.74
N ALA A 289 5.45 -7.58 -3.80
CA ALA A 289 6.02 -8.85 -4.25
C ALA A 289 7.00 -9.44 -3.22
N VAL A 290 7.91 -8.63 -2.67
CA VAL A 290 8.83 -9.05 -1.61
C VAL A 290 8.06 -9.48 -0.36
N SER A 291 7.02 -8.74 0.01
CA SER A 291 6.14 -9.06 1.14
C SER A 291 5.44 -10.40 0.97
N ALA A 292 4.90 -10.67 -0.21
CA ALA A 292 4.26 -11.95 -0.55
C ALA A 292 5.26 -13.11 -0.48
N LEU A 293 6.48 -12.91 -0.96
CA LEU A 293 7.55 -13.91 -0.93
C LEU A 293 8.01 -14.24 0.49
N VAL A 294 8.17 -13.23 1.34
CA VAL A 294 8.48 -13.40 2.77
C VAL A 294 7.37 -14.15 3.49
N MET A 295 6.09 -13.82 3.21
CA MET A 295 4.93 -14.48 3.80
C MET A 295 4.86 -15.96 3.38
N ALA A 296 5.09 -16.26 2.09
CA ALA A 296 5.14 -17.63 1.60
C ALA A 296 6.26 -18.44 2.26
N ALA A 297 7.46 -17.86 2.41
CA ALA A 297 8.57 -18.51 3.11
C ALA A 297 8.25 -18.81 4.59
N MET A 298 7.59 -17.89 5.28
CA MET A 298 7.15 -18.09 6.67
C MET A 298 6.10 -19.20 6.80
N VAL A 299 5.14 -19.27 5.88
CA VAL A 299 4.13 -20.35 5.84
C VAL A 299 4.81 -21.71 5.65
N VAL A 300 5.76 -21.82 4.73
CA VAL A 300 6.54 -23.05 4.50
C VAL A 300 7.30 -23.46 5.78
N MET A 301 7.91 -22.50 6.47
CA MET A 301 8.64 -22.74 7.71
C MET A 301 7.72 -23.24 8.84
N LEU A 302 6.54 -22.63 8.97
CA LEU A 302 5.51 -23.05 9.93
C LEU A 302 5.01 -24.47 9.66
N VAL A 303 4.70 -24.79 8.41
CA VAL A 303 4.26 -26.13 7.99
C VAL A 303 5.35 -27.16 8.32
N ARG A 304 6.60 -26.86 8.02
CA ARG A 304 7.75 -27.72 8.33
C ARG A 304 7.89 -27.98 9.83
N ASP A 305 7.74 -26.93 10.65
CA ASP A 305 7.81 -27.06 12.13
C ASP A 305 6.65 -27.90 12.68
N LEU A 306 5.45 -27.71 12.17
CA LEU A 306 4.29 -28.53 12.54
C LEU A 306 4.47 -30.02 12.15
N MET A 307 5.02 -30.29 10.99
CA MET A 307 5.32 -31.64 10.52
C MET A 307 6.40 -32.31 11.39
N ASN A 308 7.47 -31.59 11.71
CA ASN A 308 8.54 -32.07 12.59
C ASN A 308 8.03 -32.38 14.00
N SER A 309 7.22 -31.50 14.56
CA SER A 309 6.60 -31.69 15.89
C SER A 309 5.69 -32.92 15.92
N ARG A 310 4.96 -33.21 14.84
CA ARG A 310 4.13 -34.43 14.70
C ARG A 310 4.98 -35.70 14.61
N ARG A 311 6.09 -35.67 13.86
CA ARG A 311 7.03 -36.81 13.75
C ARG A 311 7.67 -37.14 15.11
N ILE A 312 8.13 -36.11 15.84
CA ILE A 312 8.71 -36.31 17.18
C ILE A 312 7.70 -36.92 18.15
N ARG A 313 6.45 -36.44 18.18
CA ARG A 313 5.40 -37.00 19.05
C ARG A 313 5.06 -38.44 18.72
N ARG A 314 5.04 -38.84 17.43
CA ARG A 314 4.79 -40.20 17.00
C ARG A 314 5.94 -41.14 17.45
N ALA A 315 7.19 -40.70 17.29
CA ALA A 315 8.34 -41.45 17.75
C ALA A 315 8.31 -41.64 19.26
N ASP A 316 7.98 -40.59 20.02
CA ASP A 316 7.90 -40.62 21.49
C ASP A 316 6.81 -41.60 21.98
N SER A 317 5.61 -41.59 21.35
CA SER A 317 4.55 -42.54 21.71
C SER A 317 4.89 -44.00 21.41
N THR A 318 5.61 -44.24 20.31
CA THR A 318 6.05 -45.60 19.95
C THR A 318 7.12 -46.10 20.94
N ILE A 319 8.03 -45.22 21.35
CA ILE A 319 9.01 -45.54 22.38
C ILE A 319 8.33 -45.86 23.72
N HIS A 320 7.31 -45.10 24.12
CA HIS A 320 6.56 -45.37 25.36
C HIS A 320 5.86 -46.73 25.33
N ILE A 321 5.23 -47.14 24.23
CA ILE A 321 4.58 -48.45 24.11
C ILE A 321 5.62 -49.56 24.22
N LEU A 322 6.76 -49.43 23.55
CA LEU A 322 7.86 -50.42 23.65
C LEU A 322 8.45 -50.45 25.06
N TRP A 323 8.54 -49.27 25.69
CA TRP A 323 9.04 -49.12 27.06
C TRP A 323 8.22 -49.90 28.08
N ASP A 324 6.88 -49.87 27.96
CA ASP A 324 5.98 -50.59 28.86
C ASP A 324 5.98 -52.11 28.65
N SER A 325 6.44 -52.55 27.47
CA SER A 325 6.55 -53.99 27.14
C SER A 325 7.70 -54.69 27.82
N PHE A 326 8.68 -53.95 28.34
CA PHE A 326 9.83 -54.54 28.99
C PHE A 326 9.78 -54.32 30.51
N TYR A 327 10.10 -55.37 31.27
CA TYR A 327 10.15 -55.37 32.75
C TYR A 327 11.35 -54.55 33.25
N ALA A 328 12.53 -54.73 32.63
CA ALA A 328 13.74 -53.99 32.89
C ALA A 328 14.56 -53.75 31.62
N ILE A 329 15.31 -52.64 31.56
CA ILE A 329 16.21 -52.31 30.45
C ILE A 329 17.49 -51.75 31.03
N TYR A 330 18.62 -52.36 30.69
CA TYR A 330 19.95 -51.94 31.11
C TYR A 330 20.81 -51.64 29.90
N ARG A 331 21.54 -50.55 29.96
CA ARG A 331 22.58 -50.19 28.97
C ARG A 331 23.90 -50.68 29.57
N VAL A 332 24.65 -51.51 28.85
CA VAL A 332 25.92 -52.09 29.30
C VAL A 332 27.03 -51.58 28.41
N ASN A 333 28.02 -50.94 29.04
CA ASN A 333 29.27 -50.61 28.37
C ASN A 333 30.24 -51.80 28.61
N TYR A 334 30.43 -52.61 27.57
CA TYR A 334 31.25 -53.81 27.66
C TYR A 334 32.77 -53.53 27.68
N ASN A 335 33.21 -52.30 27.27
CA ASN A 335 34.62 -51.92 27.33
C ASN A 335 35.03 -51.56 28.77
N THR A 336 34.22 -50.71 29.42
CA THR A 336 34.47 -50.28 30.81
C THR A 336 33.93 -51.26 31.84
N GLY A 337 33.08 -52.21 31.44
CA GLY A 337 32.45 -53.16 32.35
C GLY A 337 31.42 -52.53 33.28
N THR A 338 30.76 -51.44 32.84
CA THR A 338 29.77 -50.71 33.63
C THR A 338 28.36 -50.85 33.05
N TYR A 339 27.33 -50.62 33.86
CA TYR A 339 25.94 -50.57 33.40
C TYR A 339 25.24 -49.30 33.87
N GLU A 340 24.19 -48.95 33.12
CA GLU A 340 23.22 -47.93 33.47
C GLU A 340 21.81 -48.54 33.34
N ALA A 341 21.02 -48.48 34.40
CA ALA A 341 19.62 -48.89 34.34
C ALA A 341 18.77 -47.82 33.69
N ILE A 342 18.31 -48.09 32.47
CA ILE A 342 17.39 -47.20 31.74
C ILE A 342 15.97 -47.40 32.31
N LYS A 343 15.55 -48.63 32.54
CA LYS A 343 14.34 -49.01 33.27
C LYS A 343 14.71 -50.06 34.30
N LEU A 344 14.54 -49.73 35.59
CA LEU A 344 14.83 -50.64 36.66
C LEU A 344 13.64 -51.52 36.94
N ALA A 345 13.87 -52.80 37.22
CA ALA A 345 12.84 -53.70 37.67
C ALA A 345 12.37 -53.32 39.09
N THR A 346 11.08 -53.27 39.32
CA THR A 346 10.48 -52.81 40.57
C THR A 346 10.95 -53.57 41.79
N ASP A 347 11.24 -54.86 41.64
CA ASP A 347 11.77 -55.73 42.70
C ASP A 347 13.28 -55.57 42.96
N MET A 348 13.99 -54.88 42.04
CA MET A 348 15.42 -54.59 42.13
C MET A 348 15.74 -53.14 42.54
N GLU A 349 14.75 -52.25 42.61
CA GLU A 349 14.94 -50.83 42.93
C GLU A 349 15.61 -50.59 44.27
N ARG A 350 15.47 -51.52 45.22
CA ARG A 350 16.11 -51.44 46.59
C ARG A 350 17.47 -52.05 46.64
N THR A 351 17.86 -52.93 45.73
CA THR A 351 19.07 -53.75 45.80
C THR A 351 20.10 -53.38 44.75
N LEU A 352 19.70 -52.74 43.66
CA LEU A 352 20.57 -52.40 42.55
C LEU A 352 20.58 -50.89 42.32
N PRO A 353 21.75 -50.22 42.35
CA PRO A 353 21.86 -48.82 41.99
C PRO A 353 21.58 -48.60 40.49
N LYS A 354 21.23 -47.35 40.10
CA LYS A 354 20.96 -47.03 38.68
C LYS A 354 22.19 -47.16 37.78
N THR A 355 23.37 -47.06 38.33
CA THR A 355 24.65 -47.23 37.63
C THR A 355 25.61 -47.99 38.50
N GLY A 356 26.48 -48.83 37.94
CA GLY A 356 27.45 -49.59 38.66
C GLY A 356 28.30 -50.50 37.77
N GLU A 357 29.08 -51.38 38.40
CA GLU A 357 29.85 -52.42 37.71
C GLU A 357 28.93 -53.50 37.18
N TYR A 358 29.12 -53.91 35.92
CA TYR A 358 28.28 -54.89 35.27
C TYR A 358 28.24 -56.22 35.98
N GLN A 359 29.38 -56.64 36.62
CA GLN A 359 29.43 -57.86 37.39
C GLN A 359 28.48 -57.86 38.60
N SER A 360 28.32 -56.71 39.27
CA SER A 360 27.32 -56.57 40.34
C SER A 360 25.86 -56.70 39.85
N LEU A 361 25.57 -56.27 38.60
CA LEU A 361 24.27 -56.50 37.97
C LEU A 361 24.01 -57.98 37.71
N ILE A 362 24.99 -58.71 37.15
CA ILE A 362 24.92 -60.16 36.91
C ILE A 362 24.77 -60.93 38.19
N ASP A 363 25.58 -60.62 39.27
CA ASP A 363 25.50 -61.28 40.56
C ASP A 363 24.12 -61.02 41.21
N THR A 364 23.60 -59.81 41.13
CA THR A 364 22.28 -59.49 41.69
C THR A 364 21.16 -60.18 40.95
N ILE A 365 21.18 -60.23 39.60
CA ILE A 365 20.21 -61.00 38.79
C ILE A 365 20.33 -62.46 39.09
N GLY A 366 21.55 -62.96 39.28
CA GLY A 366 21.87 -64.34 39.65
C GLY A 366 21.17 -64.84 40.89
N THR A 367 21.01 -63.96 41.91
CA THR A 367 20.25 -64.28 43.13
C THR A 367 18.78 -64.54 42.91
N LEU A 368 18.26 -64.10 41.74
CA LEU A 368 16.88 -64.22 41.38
C LEU A 368 16.62 -65.29 40.30
N VAL A 369 17.64 -65.69 39.56
CA VAL A 369 17.57 -66.79 38.57
C VAL A 369 17.65 -68.12 39.33
N GLU A 370 16.97 -69.14 38.76
CA GLU A 370 16.98 -70.51 39.29
C GLU A 370 18.40 -71.04 39.31
N PRO A 371 18.84 -71.65 40.42
CA PRO A 371 20.23 -72.11 40.59
C PRO A 371 20.71 -73.10 39.53
N GLU A 372 19.80 -73.93 39.00
CA GLU A 372 20.15 -74.91 37.96
C GLU A 372 20.49 -74.27 36.62
N THR A 373 19.84 -73.11 36.26
CA THR A 373 20.04 -72.38 35.02
C THR A 373 21.04 -71.22 35.18
N PHE A 374 21.45 -70.89 36.38
CA PHE A 374 22.32 -69.75 36.64
C PHE A 374 23.68 -69.85 35.93
N HIS A 375 24.31 -71.07 35.92
CA HIS A 375 25.59 -71.23 35.22
C HIS A 375 25.52 -70.94 33.74
N GLU A 376 24.41 -71.30 33.10
CA GLU A 376 24.16 -71.04 31.71
C GLU A 376 23.90 -69.51 31.47
N PHE A 377 23.08 -68.86 32.30
CA PHE A 377 22.85 -67.43 32.33
C PHE A 377 24.15 -66.64 32.47
N ALA A 378 24.95 -66.93 33.52
CA ALA A 378 26.20 -66.24 33.83
C ALA A 378 27.21 -66.34 32.68
N ARG A 379 27.27 -67.49 32.00
CA ARG A 379 28.15 -67.71 30.87
C ARG A 379 27.64 -66.93 29.66
N ALA A 380 26.34 -66.97 29.37
CA ALA A 380 25.72 -66.35 28.21
C ALA A 380 25.85 -64.79 28.26
N PHE A 381 25.78 -64.22 29.46
CA PHE A 381 25.81 -62.78 29.69
C PHE A 381 27.13 -62.28 30.34
N SER A 382 28.19 -63.10 30.33
CA SER A 382 29.49 -62.61 30.73
C SER A 382 30.04 -61.54 29.83
N LEU A 383 30.86 -60.59 30.34
CA LEU A 383 31.51 -59.55 29.53
C LEU A 383 32.33 -60.13 28.39
N GLU A 384 32.95 -61.27 28.61
CA GLU A 384 33.74 -61.98 27.59
C GLU A 384 32.85 -62.48 26.46
N SER A 385 31.72 -63.11 26.80
CA SER A 385 30.74 -63.56 25.84
C SER A 385 30.11 -62.42 25.07
N ILE A 386 29.84 -61.28 25.72
CA ILE A 386 29.37 -60.06 25.09
C ILE A 386 30.38 -59.52 24.08
N ARG A 387 31.67 -59.41 24.46
CA ARG A 387 32.75 -58.94 23.58
C ARG A 387 32.92 -59.84 22.37
N GLN A 388 32.91 -61.13 22.56
CA GLN A 388 33.03 -62.09 21.45
C GLN A 388 31.89 -61.94 20.46
N ARG A 389 30.65 -61.89 20.93
CA ARG A 389 29.46 -61.71 20.05
C ARG A 389 29.39 -60.37 19.38
N VAL A 390 29.95 -59.31 19.97
CA VAL A 390 30.13 -58.01 19.31
C VAL A 390 31.16 -58.15 18.18
N ALA A 391 32.26 -58.83 18.41
CA ALA A 391 33.28 -59.07 17.39
C ALA A 391 32.70 -59.91 16.24
N ASP A 392 31.87 -60.90 16.54
CA ASP A 392 31.17 -61.74 15.56
C ASP A 392 29.96 -61.09 14.91
N LYS A 393 29.67 -59.80 15.24
CA LYS A 393 28.55 -59.03 14.72
C LYS A 393 27.17 -59.68 14.92
N VAL A 394 26.97 -60.40 16.00
CA VAL A 394 25.69 -61.00 16.36
C VAL A 394 24.76 -59.94 16.92
N PRO A 395 23.70 -59.51 16.18
CA PRO A 395 22.91 -58.34 16.54
C PRO A 395 21.99 -58.56 17.77
N ASP A 396 21.49 -59.78 17.93
CA ASP A 396 20.56 -60.15 18.99
C ASP A 396 20.91 -61.56 19.50
N TYR A 397 20.95 -61.71 20.81
CA TYR A 397 21.07 -62.98 21.44
C TYR A 397 20.46 -62.97 22.85
N GLY A 398 20.06 -64.09 23.36
CA GLY A 398 19.45 -64.25 24.65
C GLY A 398 18.89 -65.62 24.85
N GLY A 399 18.09 -65.76 25.88
CA GLY A 399 17.43 -67.00 26.20
C GLY A 399 16.28 -66.83 27.18
N ASP A 400 15.59 -67.88 27.43
CA ASP A 400 14.51 -67.97 28.42
C ASP A 400 15.07 -68.54 29.70
N TYR A 401 14.87 -67.81 30.81
CA TYR A 401 15.40 -68.21 32.14
C TYR A 401 14.26 -68.12 33.15
N GLN A 402 14.30 -68.99 34.14
CA GLN A 402 13.39 -68.93 35.28
C GLN A 402 13.91 -67.93 36.29
N ARG A 403 13.08 -66.92 36.57
CA ARG A 403 13.38 -65.87 37.54
C ARG A 403 12.33 -65.82 38.64
N ARG A 404 12.75 -65.61 39.90
CA ARG A 404 11.88 -65.56 41.07
C ARG A 404 11.22 -64.19 41.20
N PHE A 405 9.88 -64.20 41.31
CA PHE A 405 9.07 -62.98 41.58
C PHE A 405 8.19 -63.30 42.80
N GLY A 406 8.40 -62.56 43.90
CA GLY A 406 7.63 -62.74 45.12
C GLY A 406 7.62 -64.20 45.65
N GLY A 407 8.71 -64.95 45.43
CA GLY A 407 8.83 -66.33 45.86
C GLY A 407 8.46 -67.41 44.85
N VAL A 408 7.90 -67.01 43.69
CA VAL A 408 7.49 -67.95 42.63
C VAL A 408 8.40 -67.78 41.42
N TYR A 409 8.89 -68.85 40.82
CA TYR A 409 9.66 -68.81 39.58
C TYR A 409 8.74 -68.69 38.39
N ARG A 410 9.11 -67.74 37.49
CA ARG A 410 8.41 -67.50 36.20
C ARG A 410 9.43 -67.39 35.09
N TRP A 411 9.03 -67.80 33.92
CA TRP A 411 9.87 -67.68 32.73
C TRP A 411 9.97 -66.21 32.31
N VAL A 412 11.19 -65.75 32.06
CA VAL A 412 11.52 -64.41 31.53
C VAL A 412 12.44 -64.60 30.35
N ASN A 413 12.16 -63.83 29.30
CA ASN A 413 13.04 -63.75 28.14
C ASN A 413 14.04 -62.63 28.37
N ILE A 414 15.33 -62.96 28.38
CA ILE A 414 16.42 -61.99 28.54
C ILE A 414 17.17 -61.89 27.24
N ARG A 415 17.22 -60.69 26.64
CA ARG A 415 17.90 -60.44 25.38
C ARG A 415 18.89 -59.32 25.46
N THR A 416 19.96 -59.46 24.71
CA THR A 416 20.95 -58.39 24.49
C THR A 416 20.88 -57.97 23.03
N LEU A 417 20.65 -56.67 22.79
CA LEU A 417 20.62 -56.06 21.46
C LEU A 417 21.86 -55.20 21.27
N TYR A 418 22.41 -55.27 20.07
CA TYR A 418 23.56 -54.50 19.67
C TYR A 418 23.17 -53.52 18.59
N ASP A 419 23.42 -52.22 18.77
CA ASP A 419 23.14 -51.18 17.76
C ASP A 419 24.40 -50.99 16.88
N SER A 420 24.33 -51.50 15.65
CA SER A 420 25.40 -51.38 14.64
C SER A 420 25.40 -50.04 13.91
N GLY A 421 24.44 -49.17 14.17
CA GLY A 421 24.19 -47.96 13.37
C GLY A 421 24.85 -46.69 13.86
N ARG A 422 25.50 -46.68 15.03
CA ARG A 422 26.18 -45.49 15.58
C ARG A 422 27.63 -45.77 15.94
N VAL A 423 28.50 -44.80 15.70
CA VAL A 423 29.95 -44.78 16.00
C VAL A 423 30.25 -44.94 17.50
N TYR A 424 29.23 -44.95 18.37
CA TYR A 424 29.33 -45.25 19.80
C TYR A 424 28.92 -46.70 20.07
N ALA A 425 29.61 -47.62 19.46
CA ALA A 425 29.34 -49.07 19.49
C ALA A 425 29.80 -49.75 20.81
N GLU A 426 29.76 -49.05 21.92
CA GLU A 426 30.27 -49.56 23.20
C GLU A 426 29.19 -50.06 24.14
N ASP A 427 27.89 -49.80 23.82
CA ASP A 427 26.79 -50.10 24.74
C ASP A 427 25.87 -51.18 24.21
N ARG A 428 25.60 -52.20 25.00
CA ARG A 428 24.56 -53.19 24.75
C ARG A 428 23.38 -53.01 25.68
N VAL A 429 22.18 -53.22 25.17
CA VAL A 429 20.94 -53.15 25.94
C VAL A 429 20.48 -54.54 26.32
N LEU A 430 20.47 -54.80 27.60
CA LEU A 430 19.92 -56.02 28.16
C LEU A 430 18.43 -55.78 28.47
N ARG A 431 17.57 -56.55 27.81
CA ARG A 431 16.10 -56.40 27.93
C ARG A 431 15.54 -57.61 28.62
N GLN A 432 14.65 -57.40 29.54
CA GLN A 432 13.96 -58.43 30.27
C GLN A 432 12.44 -58.28 29.99
N ALA A 433 11.82 -59.29 29.35
CA ALA A 433 10.40 -59.23 29.03
C ALA A 433 9.52 -59.44 30.28
N THR A 434 8.33 -58.86 30.26
CA THR A 434 7.34 -59.05 31.34
C THR A 434 6.91 -60.53 31.39
N PRO A 435 6.73 -61.15 32.56
CA PRO A 435 6.30 -62.55 32.65
C PRO A 435 4.88 -62.71 32.02
N GLY A 436 4.76 -63.48 30.93
CA GLY A 436 3.49 -63.80 30.31
C GLY A 436 2.83 -65.05 30.98
N PRO A 437 1.50 -65.26 30.82
CA PRO A 437 0.85 -66.49 31.22
C PRO A 437 1.31 -67.64 30.34
N HIS A 438 1.57 -68.79 30.95
CA HIS A 438 2.09 -70.01 30.33
C HIS A 438 1.45 -70.36 28.97
N GLN A 439 2.25 -70.43 27.92
CA GLN A 439 2.01 -71.40 26.83
C GLN A 439 3.19 -72.39 26.83
N ARG A 440 2.91 -73.61 27.26
CA ARG A 440 3.80 -74.71 27.01
C ARG A 440 3.70 -75.05 25.53
N TYR A 441 4.79 -74.96 24.82
CA TYR A 441 4.94 -75.73 23.59
C TYR A 441 5.66 -76.98 23.92
N SER A 442 4.94 -78.11 23.75
CA SER A 442 5.45 -79.44 23.72
C SER A 442 6.35 -79.68 22.51
#